data_0964f80a9b4ea087a590876ad154bb0e
#
_entry.id   0964f80a9b4ea087a590876ad154bb0e
#
_cell.length_a   1.000
_cell.length_b   1.000
_cell.length_c   1.000
_cell.angle_alpha   90.00
_cell.angle_beta   90.00
_cell.angle_gamma   90.00
#
_symmetry.space_group_name_H-M   'P 1'
#
loop_
_entity.id
_entity.type
_entity.pdbx_description
1 polymer ?
#
loop_
_entity_poly.entity_id
_entity_poly.type
_entity_poly.pdbx_seq_one_letter_code
_entity_poly.pdbx_strand_id
1 'polypeptide(L)'
;MDRMIYVAMSAARSAQQAQTVTSHNIANISTNGFRAIRSGLDSAPIPGQGLPSRVNTVAQPEVWSTTQGASLATGRDLDIAIQGPGWLAVQGPDGEEAYTRAGNLRINPNGLLENANGRLVLGNGGPISLPPYEQVFLGEDGQISIIPQGQTAESLAQVDRLRLVNPPADQLMRSGDALFSLRDGSQAPPDATVRIASGQLEQSNVNPAGALADMIEMSRHYEMTIRAMNTAEETDAASARLIRLNG
;
A
#
# COMPACT_ATOMS: atom_id res chain seq x y z
N MET A 1 -28.28 29.99 4.95
CA MET A 1 -27.34 29.74 3.81
C MET A 1 -25.92 29.45 4.30
N ASP A 2 -25.58 29.87 5.49
CA ASP A 2 -24.28 29.66 6.17
C ASP A 2 -23.72 28.20 6.21
N ARG A 3 -24.60 27.19 6.09
CA ARG A 3 -24.18 25.78 6.15
C ARG A 3 -23.76 25.16 4.81
N MET A 4 -24.06 25.82 3.66
CA MET A 4 -23.68 25.31 2.34
C MET A 4 -22.16 25.37 2.14
N ILE A 5 -21.52 26.39 2.63
CA ILE A 5 -20.05 26.55 2.60
C ILE A 5 -19.37 25.41 3.34
N TYR A 6 -19.87 25.03 4.51
CA TYR A 6 -19.30 23.91 5.29
C TYR A 6 -19.44 22.55 4.59
N VAL A 7 -20.59 22.31 3.94
CA VAL A 7 -20.81 21.08 3.16
C VAL A 7 -19.87 21.05 1.95
N ALA A 8 -19.77 22.16 1.21
CA ALA A 8 -18.85 22.26 0.08
C ALA A 8 -17.38 22.15 0.51
N MET A 9 -16.99 22.73 1.65
CA MET A 9 -15.65 22.60 2.21
C MET A 9 -15.33 21.15 2.60
N SER A 10 -16.28 20.41 3.17
CA SER A 10 -16.07 18.99 3.48
C SER A 10 -15.90 18.15 2.21
N ALA A 11 -16.69 18.43 1.17
CA ALA A 11 -16.57 17.77 -0.13
C ALA A 11 -15.22 18.09 -0.80
N ALA A 12 -14.75 19.35 -0.73
CA ALA A 12 -13.45 19.74 -1.27
C ALA A 12 -12.29 19.02 -0.57
N ARG A 13 -12.33 18.90 0.76
CA ARG A 13 -11.33 18.15 1.54
C ARG A 13 -11.32 16.68 1.16
N SER A 14 -12.50 16.07 1.03
CA SER A 14 -12.62 14.66 0.64
C SER A 14 -12.09 14.43 -0.78
N ALA A 15 -12.38 15.33 -1.73
CA ALA A 15 -11.85 15.26 -3.09
C ALA A 15 -10.32 15.40 -3.11
N GLN A 16 -9.75 16.32 -2.31
CA GLN A 16 -8.31 16.48 -2.17
C GLN A 16 -7.64 15.23 -1.58
N GLN A 17 -8.25 14.61 -0.57
CA GLN A 17 -7.73 13.38 0.00
C GLN A 17 -7.78 12.23 -1.01
N ALA A 18 -8.88 12.06 -1.74
CA ALA A 18 -8.99 11.06 -2.81
C ALA A 18 -7.94 11.30 -3.91
N GLN A 19 -7.70 12.55 -4.30
CA GLN A 19 -6.66 12.91 -5.25
C GLN A 19 -5.26 12.54 -4.75
N THR A 20 -4.97 12.77 -3.46
CA THR A 20 -3.70 12.38 -2.83
C THR A 20 -3.49 10.86 -2.90
N VAL A 21 -4.52 10.08 -2.56
CA VAL A 21 -4.48 8.61 -2.64
C VAL A 21 -4.26 8.15 -4.08
N THR A 22 -4.97 8.72 -5.05
CA THR A 22 -4.81 8.38 -6.47
C THR A 22 -3.41 8.73 -6.98
N SER A 23 -2.89 9.90 -6.61
CA SER A 23 -1.52 10.33 -6.95
C SER A 23 -0.48 9.39 -6.35
N HIS A 24 -0.68 8.94 -5.11
CA HIS A 24 0.19 7.97 -4.47
C HIS A 24 0.16 6.61 -5.19
N ASN A 25 -1.02 6.14 -5.62
CA ASN A 25 -1.15 4.91 -6.40
C ASN A 25 -0.41 5.04 -7.74
N ILE A 26 -0.56 6.17 -8.44
CA ILE A 26 0.13 6.44 -9.71
C ILE A 26 1.66 6.44 -9.53
N ALA A 27 2.16 7.08 -8.48
CA ALA A 27 3.59 7.10 -8.19
C ALA A 27 4.18 5.70 -7.93
N ASN A 28 3.35 4.74 -7.51
CA ASN A 28 3.74 3.38 -7.18
C ASN A 28 3.31 2.32 -8.22
N ILE A 29 2.98 2.73 -9.45
CA ILE A 29 2.61 1.79 -10.52
C ILE A 29 3.74 0.80 -10.84
N SER A 30 4.99 1.26 -10.81
CA SER A 30 6.18 0.44 -11.10
C SER A 30 6.80 -0.19 -9.84
N THR A 31 6.22 0.02 -8.66
CA THR A 31 6.73 -0.55 -7.41
C THR A 31 6.29 -2.00 -7.28
N ASN A 32 7.24 -2.93 -7.23
CA ASN A 32 6.95 -4.36 -7.09
C ASN A 32 6.26 -4.66 -5.76
N GLY A 33 5.20 -5.49 -5.81
CA GLY A 33 4.43 -5.89 -4.64
C GLY A 33 3.59 -4.77 -4.02
N PHE A 34 3.45 -3.63 -4.69
CA PHE A 34 2.61 -2.53 -4.20
C PHE A 34 1.13 -2.89 -4.25
N ARG A 35 0.42 -2.55 -3.18
CA ARG A 35 -1.03 -2.70 -3.05
C ARG A 35 -1.71 -1.35 -3.16
N ALA A 36 -2.60 -1.19 -4.13
CA ALA A 36 -3.38 0.03 -4.34
C ALA A 36 -4.16 0.40 -3.08
N ILE A 37 -4.12 1.68 -2.76
CA ILE A 37 -4.90 2.25 -1.66
C ILE A 37 -6.22 2.75 -2.24
N ARG A 38 -7.29 2.60 -1.46
CA ARG A 38 -8.61 3.16 -1.74
C ARG A 38 -9.04 4.00 -0.55
N SER A 39 -9.54 5.19 -0.82
CA SER A 39 -10.26 6.00 0.16
C SER A 39 -11.75 5.74 -0.01
N GLY A 40 -12.41 5.29 1.04
CA GLY A 40 -13.86 5.27 1.10
C GLY A 40 -14.41 6.65 1.44
N LEU A 41 -15.54 7.01 0.84
CA LEU A 41 -16.30 8.21 1.18
C LEU A 41 -17.66 7.76 1.69
N ASP A 42 -17.95 8.05 2.95
CA ASP A 42 -19.26 7.80 3.53
C ASP A 42 -20.07 9.08 3.61
N SER A 43 -21.37 8.90 3.47
CA SER A 43 -22.34 9.97 3.63
C SER A 43 -22.88 9.98 5.06
N ALA A 44 -22.59 11.05 5.80
CA ALA A 44 -23.11 11.24 7.15
C ALA A 44 -24.23 12.30 7.12
N PRO A 45 -25.49 11.93 7.40
CA PRO A 45 -26.58 12.90 7.48
C PRO A 45 -26.31 13.86 8.64
N ILE A 46 -26.51 15.15 8.42
CA ILE A 46 -26.35 16.18 9.45
C ILE A 46 -27.66 16.25 10.26
N PRO A 47 -27.65 15.89 11.55
CA PRO A 47 -28.84 16.02 12.39
C PRO A 47 -29.20 17.51 12.57
N GLY A 48 -30.50 17.83 12.53
CA GLY A 48 -31.00 19.19 12.70
C GLY A 48 -32.52 19.25 12.72
N GLN A 49 -33.08 20.41 13.05
CA GLN A 49 -34.55 20.62 12.96
C GLN A 49 -34.96 20.68 11.48
N GLY A 50 -35.96 19.90 11.10
CA GLY A 50 -36.51 19.82 9.74
C GLY A 50 -36.18 18.51 9.02
N LEU A 51 -36.46 18.47 7.71
CA LEU A 51 -36.14 17.29 6.87
C LEU A 51 -34.63 17.10 6.74
N PRO A 52 -34.12 15.86 6.81
CA PRO A 52 -32.68 15.56 6.65
C PRO A 52 -32.25 15.69 5.19
N SER A 53 -32.17 16.94 4.70
CA SER A 53 -31.81 17.25 3.32
C SER A 53 -30.32 17.52 3.13
N ARG A 54 -29.51 17.40 4.18
CA ARG A 54 -28.07 17.70 4.15
C ARG A 54 -27.26 16.51 4.58
N VAL A 55 -26.26 16.21 3.78
CA VAL A 55 -25.35 15.10 4.00
C VAL A 55 -23.93 15.65 3.97
N ASN A 56 -23.15 15.32 4.96
CA ASN A 56 -21.72 15.61 5.00
C ASN A 56 -20.94 14.42 4.45
N THR A 57 -19.83 14.67 3.78
CA THR A 57 -18.94 13.61 3.34
C THR A 57 -17.89 13.38 4.42
N VAL A 58 -17.78 12.15 4.89
CA VAL A 58 -16.77 11.70 5.86
C VAL A 58 -15.82 10.75 5.14
N ALA A 59 -14.54 11.10 5.15
CA ALA A 59 -13.52 10.20 4.63
C ALA A 59 -13.37 9.00 5.57
N GLN A 60 -13.46 7.81 5.01
CA GLN A 60 -13.14 6.56 5.70
C GLN A 60 -11.62 6.38 5.81
N PRO A 61 -11.15 5.57 6.79
CA PRO A 61 -9.75 5.14 6.82
C PRO A 61 -9.34 4.52 5.49
N GLU A 62 -8.09 4.77 5.09
CA GLU A 62 -7.53 4.16 3.89
C GLU A 62 -7.58 2.64 3.98
N VAL A 63 -8.15 2.02 2.95
CA VAL A 63 -8.21 0.57 2.79
C VAL A 63 -7.31 0.20 1.61
N TRP A 64 -6.52 -0.84 1.77
CA TRP A 64 -5.68 -1.35 0.71
C TRP A 64 -6.34 -2.53 -0.03
N SER A 65 -6.03 -2.67 -1.31
CA SER A 65 -6.55 -3.76 -2.13
C SER A 65 -5.83 -5.07 -1.86
N THR A 66 -6.56 -6.13 -1.57
CA THR A 66 -6.02 -7.49 -1.40
C THR A 66 -5.74 -8.20 -2.72
N THR A 67 -6.23 -7.66 -3.85
CA THR A 67 -6.05 -8.26 -5.18
C THR A 67 -4.57 -8.31 -5.54
N GLN A 68 -4.11 -9.43 -6.08
CA GLN A 68 -2.72 -9.60 -6.50
C GLN A 68 -2.43 -8.80 -7.78
N GLY A 69 -1.19 -8.30 -7.89
CA GLY A 69 -0.66 -7.75 -9.12
C GLY A 69 -0.30 -8.86 -10.13
N ALA A 70 -0.01 -8.47 -11.37
CA ALA A 70 0.48 -9.40 -12.37
C ALA A 70 1.87 -9.94 -11.98
N SER A 71 2.14 -11.21 -12.26
CA SER A 71 3.47 -11.80 -12.11
C SER A 71 4.28 -11.56 -13.38
N LEU A 72 5.50 -11.07 -13.23
CA LEU A 72 6.45 -10.85 -14.31
C LEU A 72 7.65 -11.79 -14.13
N ALA A 73 7.94 -12.64 -15.11
CA ALA A 73 9.14 -13.46 -15.12
C ALA A 73 10.36 -12.60 -15.42
N THR A 74 11.35 -12.62 -14.53
CA THR A 74 12.60 -11.84 -14.63
C THR A 74 13.79 -12.74 -14.94
N GLY A 75 13.71 -14.01 -14.59
CA GLY A 75 14.81 -14.98 -14.73
C GLY A 75 15.97 -14.79 -13.74
N ARG A 76 15.82 -13.92 -12.72
CA ARG A 76 16.82 -13.76 -11.66
C ARG A 76 16.47 -14.67 -10.48
N ASP A 77 17.42 -15.45 -10.01
CA ASP A 77 17.19 -16.44 -8.93
C ASP A 77 16.71 -15.80 -7.60
N LEU A 78 17.14 -14.55 -7.33
CA LEU A 78 16.77 -13.80 -6.13
C LEU A 78 15.46 -13.01 -6.26
N ASP A 79 14.83 -13.00 -7.43
CA ASP A 79 13.50 -12.41 -7.57
C ASP A 79 12.43 -13.45 -7.22
N ILE A 80 11.53 -13.08 -6.30
CA ILE A 80 10.45 -13.96 -5.85
C ILE A 80 9.09 -13.31 -5.99
N ALA A 81 8.10 -14.09 -6.34
CA ALA A 81 6.70 -13.71 -6.27
C ALA A 81 5.95 -14.65 -5.32
N ILE A 82 5.17 -14.10 -4.39
CA ILE A 82 4.35 -14.90 -3.49
C ILE A 82 3.10 -15.36 -4.22
N GLN A 83 2.85 -16.65 -4.26
CA GLN A 83 1.68 -17.28 -4.88
C GLN A 83 0.51 -17.32 -3.90
N GLY A 84 -0.61 -16.70 -4.26
CA GLY A 84 -1.78 -16.66 -3.40
C GLY A 84 -1.64 -15.67 -2.22
N PRO A 85 -2.39 -15.88 -1.13
CA PRO A 85 -2.30 -15.05 0.07
C PRO A 85 -0.98 -15.29 0.80
N GLY A 86 -0.45 -14.26 1.45
CA GLY A 86 0.79 -14.34 2.23
C GLY A 86 1.68 -13.12 2.06
N TRP A 87 2.71 -13.02 2.88
CA TRP A 87 3.63 -11.90 2.95
C TRP A 87 5.04 -12.39 3.28
N LEU A 88 6.03 -11.64 2.83
CA LEU A 88 7.43 -11.80 3.20
C LEU A 88 7.72 -10.92 4.43
N ALA A 89 8.27 -11.49 5.47
CA ALA A 89 8.72 -10.74 6.64
C ALA A 89 10.06 -10.06 6.36
N VAL A 90 10.12 -8.77 6.68
CA VAL A 90 11.31 -7.94 6.57
C VAL A 90 11.48 -7.10 7.83
N GLN A 91 12.66 -6.57 8.04
CA GLN A 91 12.89 -5.63 9.12
C GLN A 91 12.43 -4.22 8.72
N GLY A 92 11.52 -3.64 9.47
CA GLY A 92 11.02 -2.28 9.32
C GLY A 92 12.07 -1.21 9.64
N PRO A 93 11.76 0.08 9.40
CA PRO A 93 12.65 1.19 9.67
C PRO A 93 12.93 1.39 11.17
N ASP A 94 12.02 0.97 12.02
CA ASP A 94 12.07 0.99 13.49
C ASP A 94 12.78 -0.23 14.09
N GLY A 95 13.21 -1.19 13.24
CA GLY A 95 13.83 -2.44 13.64
C GLY A 95 12.84 -3.56 13.96
N GLU A 96 11.54 -3.27 13.94
CA GLU A 96 10.47 -4.23 14.15
C GLU A 96 10.17 -5.07 12.90
N GLU A 97 9.39 -6.15 13.05
CA GLU A 97 8.98 -6.98 11.94
C GLU A 97 7.89 -6.26 11.10
N ALA A 98 8.11 -6.18 9.81
CA ALA A 98 7.17 -5.65 8.84
C ALA A 98 6.97 -6.64 7.68
N TYR A 99 5.89 -6.50 6.96
CA TYR A 99 5.47 -7.42 5.91
C TYR A 99 5.42 -6.72 4.55
N THR A 100 5.91 -7.40 3.52
CA THR A 100 5.91 -6.85 2.16
C THR A 100 5.63 -7.93 1.13
N ARG A 101 5.26 -7.51 -0.07
CA ARG A 101 5.23 -8.36 -1.27
C ARG A 101 6.30 -8.01 -2.29
N ALA A 102 7.18 -7.08 -1.94
CA ALA A 102 8.33 -6.72 -2.76
C ALA A 102 9.38 -7.82 -2.69
N GLY A 103 9.40 -8.71 -3.68
CA GLY A 103 10.29 -9.87 -3.76
C GLY A 103 11.55 -9.65 -4.59
N ASN A 104 11.90 -8.43 -4.95
CA ASN A 104 13.14 -8.07 -5.63
C ASN A 104 14.29 -8.04 -4.62
N LEU A 105 14.88 -9.22 -4.36
CA LEU A 105 15.90 -9.41 -3.35
C LEU A 105 17.30 -9.18 -3.92
N ARG A 106 18.20 -8.78 -3.03
CA ARG A 106 19.64 -8.64 -3.31
C ARG A 106 20.45 -8.92 -2.06
N ILE A 107 21.72 -9.21 -2.25
CA ILE A 107 22.65 -9.41 -1.14
C ILE A 107 23.50 -8.15 -1.02
N ASN A 108 23.54 -7.60 0.18
CA ASN A 108 24.35 -6.42 0.46
C ASN A 108 25.84 -6.80 0.66
N PRO A 109 26.76 -5.81 0.70
CA PRO A 109 28.19 -6.07 0.89
C PRO A 109 28.55 -6.82 2.18
N ASN A 110 27.66 -6.83 3.17
CA ASN A 110 27.83 -7.55 4.43
C ASN A 110 27.34 -9.01 4.37
N GLY A 111 26.86 -9.47 3.21
CA GLY A 111 26.33 -10.82 3.03
C GLY A 111 24.88 -10.99 3.51
N LEU A 112 24.19 -9.91 3.89
CA LEU A 112 22.80 -9.98 4.35
C LEU A 112 21.84 -9.86 3.16
N LEU A 113 20.76 -10.64 3.20
CA LEU A 113 19.68 -10.57 2.22
C LEU A 113 18.78 -9.37 2.51
N GLU A 114 18.60 -8.49 1.53
CA GLU A 114 17.73 -7.31 1.62
C GLU A 114 16.84 -7.20 0.38
N ASN A 115 15.75 -6.46 0.52
CA ASN A 115 14.93 -6.10 -0.64
C ASN A 115 15.52 -4.85 -1.35
N ALA A 116 14.97 -4.47 -2.50
CA ALA A 116 15.43 -3.29 -3.25
C ALA A 116 15.36 -1.97 -2.46
N ASN A 117 14.49 -1.90 -1.44
CA ASN A 117 14.35 -0.73 -0.56
C ASN A 117 15.35 -0.74 0.62
N GLY A 118 16.31 -1.69 0.63
CA GLY A 118 17.32 -1.81 1.68
C GLY A 118 16.80 -2.38 3.00
N ARG A 119 15.64 -3.06 3.00
CA ARG A 119 15.09 -3.73 4.19
C ARG A 119 15.61 -5.14 4.28
N LEU A 120 16.16 -5.51 5.44
CA LEU A 120 16.68 -6.85 5.66
C LEU A 120 15.55 -7.88 5.66
N VAL A 121 15.74 -8.97 4.95
CA VAL A 121 14.77 -10.07 4.88
C VAL A 121 14.97 -10.95 6.11
N LEU A 122 13.86 -11.30 6.74
CA LEU A 122 13.85 -12.13 7.94
C LEU A 122 13.69 -13.60 7.59
N GLY A 123 14.49 -14.42 8.23
CA GLY A 123 14.38 -15.86 8.28
C GLY A 123 13.80 -16.35 9.61
N ASN A 124 13.99 -17.63 9.91
CA ASN A 124 13.51 -18.20 11.18
C ASN A 124 14.29 -17.70 12.40
N GLY A 125 15.55 -17.33 12.23
CA GLY A 125 16.43 -16.89 13.31
C GLY A 125 16.73 -15.38 13.33
N GLY A 126 16.12 -14.58 12.44
CA GLY A 126 16.39 -13.16 12.28
C GLY A 126 16.82 -12.79 10.86
N PRO A 127 17.58 -11.72 10.64
CA PRO A 127 18.07 -11.34 9.31
C PRO A 127 18.90 -12.44 8.65
N ILE A 128 18.60 -12.78 7.41
CA ILE A 128 19.25 -13.86 6.69
C ILE A 128 20.64 -13.42 6.22
N SER A 129 21.66 -14.19 6.60
CA SER A 129 23.05 -14.02 6.15
C SER A 129 23.44 -15.16 5.22
N LEU A 130 23.98 -14.81 4.05
CA LEU A 130 24.45 -15.77 3.06
C LEU A 130 25.98 -15.74 3.03
N PRO A 131 26.64 -16.88 3.24
CA PRO A 131 28.10 -16.98 3.05
C PRO A 131 28.45 -16.83 1.56
N PRO A 132 29.73 -16.66 1.20
CA PRO A 132 30.17 -16.61 -0.20
C PRO A 132 29.69 -17.85 -0.97
N TYR A 133 29.03 -17.64 -2.11
CA TYR A 133 28.39 -18.69 -2.90
C TYR A 133 28.69 -18.51 -4.40
N GLU A 134 28.53 -19.56 -5.17
CA GLU A 134 28.55 -19.52 -6.64
C GLU A 134 27.14 -19.42 -7.21
N GLN A 135 26.19 -20.16 -6.63
CA GLN A 135 24.78 -20.15 -7.02
C GLN A 135 23.87 -20.18 -5.80
N VAL A 136 22.70 -19.56 -5.92
CA VAL A 136 21.66 -19.52 -4.91
C VAL A 136 20.37 -20.08 -5.49
N PHE A 137 19.68 -20.91 -4.72
CA PHE A 137 18.40 -21.51 -5.09
C PHE A 137 17.36 -21.16 -4.03
N LEU A 138 16.20 -20.73 -4.49
CA LEU A 138 15.04 -20.45 -3.64
C LEU A 138 13.96 -21.50 -3.95
N GLY A 139 13.68 -22.35 -2.98
CA GLY A 139 12.60 -23.34 -3.06
C GLY A 139 11.22 -22.70 -2.99
N GLU A 140 10.21 -23.37 -3.51
CA GLU A 140 8.81 -22.90 -3.46
C GLU A 140 8.28 -22.70 -2.03
N ASP A 141 8.88 -23.37 -1.06
CA ASP A 141 8.56 -23.27 0.36
C ASP A 141 9.35 -22.19 1.10
N GLY A 142 10.15 -21.39 0.37
CA GLY A 142 11.00 -20.34 0.93
C GLY A 142 12.36 -20.83 1.44
N GLN A 143 12.71 -22.10 1.25
CA GLN A 143 14.03 -22.63 1.63
C GLN A 143 15.12 -22.03 0.75
N ILE A 144 16.18 -21.50 1.37
CA ILE A 144 17.36 -20.97 0.68
C ILE A 144 18.45 -22.01 0.70
N SER A 145 18.91 -22.40 -0.47
CA SER A 145 20.04 -23.31 -0.65
C SER A 145 21.11 -22.64 -1.52
N ILE A 146 22.36 -22.88 -1.23
CA ILE A 146 23.49 -22.32 -1.97
C ILE A 146 24.47 -23.43 -2.37
N ILE A 147 25.22 -23.16 -3.43
CA ILE A 147 26.47 -23.87 -3.72
C ILE A 147 27.59 -22.98 -3.20
N PRO A 148 28.33 -23.40 -2.15
CA PRO A 148 29.43 -22.62 -1.59
C PRO A 148 30.55 -22.42 -2.61
N GLN A 149 31.24 -21.30 -2.54
CA GLN A 149 32.36 -20.99 -3.44
C GLN A 149 33.46 -22.07 -3.35
N GLY A 150 33.89 -22.59 -4.51
CA GLY A 150 34.94 -23.61 -4.59
C GLY A 150 34.47 -25.05 -4.33
N GLN A 151 33.17 -25.29 -4.28
CA GLN A 151 32.60 -26.65 -4.18
C GLN A 151 31.87 -27.05 -5.48
N THR A 152 31.71 -28.38 -5.67
CA THR A 152 31.01 -28.91 -6.84
C THR A 152 29.50 -28.72 -6.72
N ALA A 153 28.79 -28.71 -7.87
CA ALA A 153 27.33 -28.55 -7.94
C ALA A 153 26.53 -29.56 -7.13
N GLU A 154 27.13 -30.67 -6.68
CA GLU A 154 26.49 -31.69 -5.86
C GLU A 154 26.39 -31.32 -4.36
N SER A 155 27.10 -30.26 -3.92
CA SER A 155 27.13 -29.86 -2.52
C SER A 155 26.17 -28.69 -2.24
N LEU A 156 24.85 -28.96 -2.34
CA LEU A 156 23.81 -28.02 -1.93
C LEU A 156 23.78 -27.89 -0.40
N ALA A 157 24.11 -26.71 0.09
CA ALA A 157 24.00 -26.37 1.51
C ALA A 157 22.72 -25.56 1.77
N GLN A 158 21.89 -26.05 2.68
CA GLN A 158 20.75 -25.27 3.18
C GLN A 158 21.25 -24.21 4.15
N VAL A 159 20.86 -22.94 3.94
CA VAL A 159 21.32 -21.83 4.78
C VAL A 159 20.25 -21.42 5.77
N ASP A 160 19.07 -21.04 5.28
CA ASP A 160 17.95 -20.56 6.09
C ASP A 160 16.64 -20.70 5.28
N ARG A 161 15.54 -20.26 5.86
CA ARG A 161 14.24 -20.21 5.21
C ARG A 161 13.64 -18.82 5.35
N LEU A 162 13.11 -18.30 4.25
CA LEU A 162 12.34 -17.05 4.25
C LEU A 162 11.16 -17.17 5.24
N ARG A 163 11.01 -16.17 6.09
CA ARG A 163 9.85 -16.07 6.98
C ARG A 163 8.66 -15.59 6.19
N LEU A 164 7.81 -16.53 5.81
CA LEU A 164 6.56 -16.29 5.11
C LEU A 164 5.40 -16.37 6.10
N VAL A 165 4.49 -15.41 6.03
CA VAL A 165 3.39 -15.26 6.97
C VAL A 165 2.09 -15.01 6.22
N ASN A 166 0.94 -15.29 6.84
CA ASN A 166 -0.37 -15.06 6.24
C ASN A 166 -1.38 -14.54 7.28
N PRO A 167 -1.13 -13.35 7.85
CA PRO A 167 -2.07 -12.76 8.78
C PRO A 167 -3.36 -12.34 8.08
N PRO A 168 -4.52 -12.36 8.77
CA PRO A 168 -5.77 -11.83 8.24
C PRO A 168 -5.65 -10.35 7.84
N ALA A 169 -6.29 -9.98 6.72
CA ALA A 169 -6.16 -8.63 6.14
C ALA A 169 -6.67 -7.51 7.08
N ASP A 170 -7.64 -7.79 7.92
CA ASP A 170 -8.21 -6.88 8.91
C ASP A 170 -7.26 -6.55 10.06
N GLN A 171 -6.32 -7.44 10.36
CA GLN A 171 -5.29 -7.24 11.38
C GLN A 171 -4.09 -6.46 10.85
N LEU A 172 -3.93 -6.36 9.54
CA LEU A 172 -2.86 -5.61 8.93
C LEU A 172 -3.17 -4.11 8.89
N MET A 173 -2.16 -3.31 9.17
CA MET A 173 -2.15 -1.88 8.91
C MET A 173 -0.95 -1.53 8.04
N ARG A 174 -1.10 -0.51 7.21
CA ARG A 174 -0.01 -0.03 6.38
C ARG A 174 0.94 0.84 7.21
N SER A 175 2.24 0.53 7.11
CA SER A 175 3.32 1.22 7.82
C SER A 175 4.27 1.94 6.84
N GLY A 176 3.73 2.84 5.98
CA GLY A 176 4.56 3.54 4.98
C GLY A 176 5.23 2.62 3.94
N ASP A 177 5.88 3.19 2.93
CA ASP A 177 6.78 2.53 1.94
C ASP A 177 6.36 1.11 1.44
N ALA A 178 5.06 0.87 1.23
CA ALA A 178 4.50 -0.44 0.87
C ALA A 178 4.79 -1.56 1.89
N LEU A 179 5.04 -1.20 3.15
CA LEU A 179 5.16 -2.11 4.28
C LEU A 179 3.83 -2.21 5.02
N PHE A 180 3.63 -3.37 5.64
CA PHE A 180 2.50 -3.67 6.49
C PHE A 180 3.00 -4.16 7.85
N SER A 181 2.26 -3.88 8.90
CA SER A 181 2.50 -4.38 10.26
C SER A 181 1.19 -4.85 10.87
N LEU A 182 1.25 -5.64 11.92
CA LEU A 182 0.05 -5.99 12.68
C LEU A 182 -0.38 -4.80 13.56
N ARG A 183 -1.69 -4.58 13.66
CA ARG A 183 -2.28 -3.47 14.44
C ARG A 183 -1.97 -3.53 15.92
N ASP A 184 -1.75 -4.73 16.44
CA ASP A 184 -1.41 -4.98 17.84
C ASP A 184 0.09 -4.93 18.13
N GLY A 185 0.93 -4.69 17.10
CA GLY A 185 2.39 -4.67 17.22
C GLY A 185 3.02 -6.05 17.46
N SER A 186 2.24 -7.14 17.37
CA SER A 186 2.76 -8.49 17.49
C SER A 186 3.44 -8.96 16.20
N GLN A 187 4.14 -10.08 16.26
CA GLN A 187 4.71 -10.74 15.09
C GLN A 187 3.77 -11.84 14.60
N ALA A 188 3.57 -11.91 13.28
CA ALA A 188 2.77 -12.97 12.68
C ALA A 188 3.50 -14.32 12.77
N PRO A 189 2.78 -15.40 13.10
CA PRO A 189 3.37 -16.73 13.04
C PRO A 189 3.73 -17.11 11.59
N PRO A 190 4.84 -17.85 11.39
CA PRO A 190 5.19 -18.35 10.06
C PRO A 190 4.12 -19.32 9.57
N ASP A 191 3.77 -19.22 8.29
CA ASP A 191 2.78 -20.08 7.64
C ASP A 191 3.44 -20.93 6.55
N ALA A 192 3.49 -22.24 6.78
CA ALA A 192 4.08 -23.21 5.86
C ALA A 192 3.23 -23.47 4.60
N THR A 193 2.02 -22.91 4.51
CA THR A 193 1.16 -23.04 3.33
C THR A 193 1.49 -22.01 2.25
N VAL A 194 2.14 -20.91 2.61
CA VAL A 194 2.54 -19.86 1.68
C VAL A 194 3.61 -20.41 0.73
N ARG A 195 3.43 -20.15 -0.56
CA ARG A 195 4.36 -20.58 -1.62
C ARG A 195 4.91 -19.38 -2.34
N ILE A 196 6.12 -19.55 -2.85
CA ILE A 196 6.78 -18.54 -3.70
C ILE A 196 7.14 -19.14 -5.05
N ALA A 197 7.25 -18.28 -6.05
CA ALA A 197 7.85 -18.61 -7.34
C ALA A 197 9.16 -17.85 -7.46
N SER A 198 10.27 -18.55 -7.68
CA SER A 198 11.58 -17.96 -7.98
C SER A 198 11.64 -17.48 -9.43
N GLY A 199 12.46 -16.48 -9.72
CA GLY A 199 12.61 -15.89 -11.05
C GLY A 199 11.44 -15.05 -11.51
N GLN A 200 10.56 -14.65 -10.59
CA GLN A 200 9.37 -13.86 -10.86
C GLN A 200 9.21 -12.72 -9.85
N LEU A 201 8.56 -11.65 -10.28
CA LEU A 201 8.18 -10.53 -9.40
C LEU A 201 6.69 -10.25 -9.50
N GLU A 202 6.05 -9.98 -8.38
CA GLU A 202 4.71 -9.43 -8.36
C GLU A 202 4.78 -7.93 -8.66
N GLN A 203 4.09 -7.49 -9.70
CA GLN A 203 3.96 -6.08 -10.05
C GLN A 203 2.93 -5.37 -9.15
N SER A 204 2.89 -4.04 -9.23
CA SER A 204 1.81 -3.25 -8.62
C SER A 204 0.45 -3.70 -9.15
N ASN A 205 -0.57 -3.73 -8.29
CA ASN A 205 -1.95 -4.01 -8.69
C ASN A 205 -2.72 -2.73 -9.09
N VAL A 206 -2.04 -1.60 -9.24
CA VAL A 206 -2.62 -0.35 -9.72
C VAL A 206 -2.86 -0.43 -11.23
N ASN A 207 -4.09 -0.11 -11.66
CA ASN A 207 -4.39 0.07 -13.07
C ASN A 207 -4.04 1.51 -13.50
N PRO A 208 -3.00 1.71 -14.36
CA PRO A 208 -2.57 3.05 -14.75
C PRO A 208 -3.66 3.88 -15.42
N ALA A 209 -4.40 3.28 -16.35
CA ALA A 209 -5.44 3.97 -17.12
C ALA A 209 -6.63 4.36 -16.21
N GLY A 210 -7.05 3.44 -15.32
CA GLY A 210 -8.08 3.72 -14.32
C GLY A 210 -7.65 4.83 -13.36
N ALA A 211 -6.44 4.76 -12.80
CA ALA A 211 -5.95 5.75 -11.87
C ALA A 211 -5.82 7.17 -12.48
N LEU A 212 -5.44 7.28 -13.77
CA LEU A 212 -5.43 8.56 -14.48
C LEU A 212 -6.85 9.09 -14.72
N ALA A 213 -7.81 8.24 -15.06
CA ALA A 213 -9.20 8.64 -15.21
C ALA A 213 -9.79 9.13 -13.87
N ASP A 214 -9.54 8.40 -12.78
CA ASP A 214 -9.94 8.78 -11.43
C ASP A 214 -9.32 10.13 -11.01
N MET A 215 -8.05 10.37 -11.35
CA MET A 215 -7.39 11.67 -11.06
C MET A 215 -8.08 12.82 -11.78
N ILE A 216 -8.43 12.66 -13.04
CA ILE A 216 -9.14 13.70 -13.81
C ILE A 216 -10.53 13.96 -13.21
N GLU A 217 -11.24 12.89 -12.85
CA GLU A 217 -12.57 12.99 -12.23
C GLU A 217 -12.50 13.72 -10.88
N MET A 218 -11.54 13.36 -10.03
CA MET A 218 -11.34 14.01 -8.74
C MET A 218 -10.95 15.48 -8.89
N SER A 219 -10.12 15.83 -9.87
CA SER A 219 -9.76 17.21 -10.16
C SER A 219 -10.99 18.03 -10.59
N ARG A 220 -11.83 17.51 -11.48
CA ARG A 220 -13.08 18.15 -11.89
C ARG A 220 -14.06 18.30 -10.72
N HIS A 221 -14.16 17.26 -9.89
CA HIS A 221 -15.02 17.31 -8.70
C HIS A 221 -14.55 18.40 -7.72
N TYR A 222 -13.24 18.50 -7.50
CA TYR A 222 -12.67 19.58 -6.69
C TYR A 222 -12.98 20.97 -7.26
N GLU A 223 -12.80 21.19 -8.57
CA GLU A 223 -13.15 22.46 -9.22
C GLU A 223 -14.65 22.80 -9.06
N MET A 224 -15.54 21.81 -9.21
CA MET A 224 -16.98 22.02 -9.00
C MET A 224 -17.31 22.42 -7.56
N THR A 225 -16.64 21.82 -6.58
CA THR A 225 -16.84 22.18 -5.16
C THR A 225 -16.35 23.60 -4.85
N ILE A 226 -15.23 24.02 -5.43
CA ILE A 226 -14.74 25.41 -5.30
C ILE A 226 -15.71 26.41 -5.94
N ARG A 227 -16.25 26.11 -7.12
CA ARG A 227 -17.29 26.96 -7.75
C ARG A 227 -18.54 27.05 -6.87
N ALA A 228 -18.98 25.94 -6.29
CA ALA A 228 -20.12 25.93 -5.36
C ALA A 228 -19.87 26.81 -4.12
N MET A 229 -18.63 26.79 -3.58
CA MET A 229 -18.24 27.67 -2.47
C MET A 229 -18.30 29.15 -2.87
N ASN A 230 -17.76 29.52 -4.03
CA ASN A 230 -17.80 30.91 -4.52
C ASN A 230 -19.25 31.38 -4.75
N THR A 231 -20.11 30.53 -5.35
CA THR A 231 -21.53 30.85 -5.52
C THR A 231 -22.25 31.04 -4.19
N ALA A 232 -21.93 30.21 -3.18
CA ALA A 232 -22.48 30.36 -1.85
C ALA A 232 -22.05 31.69 -1.20
N GLU A 233 -20.79 32.08 -1.33
CA GLU A 233 -20.26 33.34 -0.82
C GLU A 233 -20.93 34.57 -1.52
N GLU A 234 -21.07 34.54 -2.84
CA GLU A 234 -21.77 35.58 -3.60
C GLU A 234 -23.25 35.72 -3.17
N THR A 235 -23.91 34.56 -2.94
CA THR A 235 -25.32 34.55 -2.49
C THR A 235 -25.45 35.09 -1.06
N ASP A 236 -24.52 34.78 -0.17
CA ASP A 236 -24.51 35.31 1.19
C ASP A 236 -24.22 36.84 1.20
N ALA A 237 -23.28 37.29 0.35
CA ALA A 237 -22.98 38.71 0.18
C ALA A 237 -24.19 39.48 -0.37
N ALA A 238 -24.90 38.92 -1.36
CA ALA A 238 -26.12 39.53 -1.91
C ALA A 238 -27.24 39.60 -0.86
N SER A 239 -27.44 38.52 -0.07
CA SER A 239 -28.42 38.49 1.02
C SER A 239 -28.11 39.53 2.11
N ALA A 240 -26.83 39.67 2.48
CA ALA A 240 -26.39 40.67 3.46
C ALA A 240 -26.63 42.13 2.96
N ARG A 241 -26.48 42.40 1.66
CA ARG A 241 -26.79 43.69 1.06
C ARG A 241 -28.29 44.01 1.13
N LEU A 242 -29.15 43.03 0.84
CA LEU A 242 -30.62 43.24 0.91
C LEU A 242 -31.08 43.50 2.34
N ILE A 243 -30.50 42.87 3.34
CA ILE A 243 -30.81 43.13 4.75
C ILE A 243 -30.41 44.58 5.14
N ARG A 244 -29.29 45.09 4.66
CA ARG A 244 -28.83 46.49 4.91
C ARG A 244 -29.66 47.55 4.24
N LEU A 245 -30.33 47.23 3.12
CA LEU A 245 -31.19 48.18 2.40
C LEU A 245 -32.58 48.30 3.03
N ASN A 246 -33.01 47.35 3.85
CA ASN A 246 -34.32 47.28 4.48
C ASN A 246 -34.29 47.62 6.00
N GLY A 247 -33.17 47.99 6.56
CA GLY A 247 -32.98 48.45 7.94
C GLY A 247 -32.37 49.84 7.99
#